data_e209f99972af54f3243dfa3d7876ad48
#
_entry.id   e209f99972af54f3243dfa3d7876ad48
#
_cell.length_a   1.000
_cell.length_b   1.000
_cell.length_c   1.000
_cell.angle_alpha   90.00
_cell.angle_beta   90.00
_cell.angle_gamma   90.00
#
_symmetry.space_group_name_H-M   'P 1'
#
loop_
_entity.id
_entity.type
_entity.pdbx_description
1 polymer ?
#
loop_
_entity_poly.entity_id
_entity_poly.type
_entity_poly.pdbx_seq_one_letter_code
_entity_poly.pdbx_strand_id
1 'polypeptide(L)'
;MQITETQIAQVNNQIQALLKAESFYGKKLEEAGVTSIQSAEDFQKLPFSEKNDLRNAYPLGLMTAPEEKIVRIHSSSGTTGLPVIIPYTQKDVDDWAIMFQRCYELAGLTNLDRIQITPGYGLWTAGIGFQAGAERLGSMVIPMGPGNTDKQLQMMMDMKTTVLGSTSSYALLLTEEIQKRGIKDKIHLKKGIIGSERWGEKMRRRITEELGIELYDIYGLTEIYGPGIGISCSHDCGMHYWDDYIYIEIIDPVTGEVLPDGELGEIVITTLVKEGAPLIRYRTHDLSRIIPGECPCGSRFPRLDTIMGRTDDMMKIKGVNVFPAQIEEILKEFSEVSSEYQIRISHLDGKDTMRIYVETNGTVDFLDLAKRIATTVKSRIGFTPLVKVVEIGLLPRSEKKTKRVIDERYE
;
A
#
# COMPACT_ATOMS: atom_id res chain seq x y z
N MET A 1 3.64 14.34 15.05
CA MET A 1 2.49 14.42 16.02
C MET A 1 2.86 13.63 17.26
N GLN A 2 2.64 14.17 18.47
CA GLN A 2 2.97 13.44 19.71
C GLN A 2 1.84 12.48 20.10
N ILE A 3 2.23 11.32 20.66
CA ILE A 3 1.29 10.34 21.23
C ILE A 3 0.51 10.98 22.39
N THR A 4 -0.80 10.80 22.42
CA THR A 4 -1.68 11.36 23.44
C THR A 4 -1.73 10.48 24.71
N GLU A 5 -2.18 11.04 25.84
CA GLU A 5 -2.38 10.26 27.08
C GLU A 5 -3.33 9.08 26.88
N THR A 6 -4.39 9.26 26.10
CA THR A 6 -5.32 8.17 25.76
C THR A 6 -4.62 7.06 24.98
N GLN A 7 -3.79 7.41 23.99
CA GLN A 7 -3.03 6.43 23.22
C GLN A 7 -1.96 5.74 24.08
N ILE A 8 -1.30 6.46 25.01
CA ILE A 8 -0.38 5.85 26.00
C ILE A 8 -1.11 4.80 26.84
N ALA A 9 -2.32 5.10 27.33
CA ALA A 9 -3.12 4.13 28.07
C ALA A 9 -3.48 2.90 27.23
N GLN A 10 -3.84 3.11 25.94
CA GLN A 10 -4.12 2.02 25.01
C GLN A 10 -2.88 1.16 24.74
N VAL A 11 -1.71 1.78 24.52
CA VAL A 11 -0.43 1.06 24.35
C VAL A 11 -0.09 0.25 25.60
N ASN A 12 -0.31 0.80 26.80
CA ASN A 12 -0.10 0.04 28.05
C ASN A 12 -1.00 -1.20 28.13
N ASN A 13 -2.26 -1.12 27.68
CA ASN A 13 -3.13 -2.29 27.59
C ASN A 13 -2.56 -3.34 26.61
N GLN A 14 -2.01 -2.90 25.48
CA GLN A 14 -1.35 -3.80 24.51
C GLN A 14 -0.08 -4.43 25.11
N ILE A 15 0.75 -3.66 25.82
CA ILE A 15 1.93 -4.18 26.54
C ILE A 15 1.53 -5.28 27.52
N GLN A 16 0.51 -5.05 28.35
CA GLN A 16 0.04 -6.07 29.30
C GLN A 16 -0.46 -7.35 28.59
N ALA A 17 -1.19 -7.20 27.48
CA ALA A 17 -1.66 -8.35 26.70
C ALA A 17 -0.49 -9.15 26.10
N LEU A 18 0.51 -8.46 25.55
CA LEU A 18 1.71 -9.06 24.95
C LEU A 18 2.57 -9.82 25.97
N LEU A 19 2.77 -9.24 27.16
CA LEU A 19 3.51 -9.86 28.27
C LEU A 19 2.77 -11.10 28.78
N LYS A 20 1.46 -10.98 29.03
CA LYS A 20 0.64 -12.10 29.52
C LYS A 20 0.57 -13.29 28.57
N ALA A 21 0.60 -13.03 27.26
CA ALA A 21 0.53 -14.07 26.25
C ALA A 21 1.89 -14.74 25.96
N GLU A 22 2.96 -14.27 26.62
CA GLU A 22 4.34 -14.71 26.31
C GLU A 22 4.66 -14.64 24.80
N SER A 23 4.04 -13.67 24.13
CA SER A 23 4.15 -13.49 22.68
C SER A 23 5.58 -13.13 22.26
N PHE A 24 5.85 -13.22 20.98
CA PHE A 24 7.14 -12.83 20.43
C PHE A 24 7.58 -11.42 20.89
N TYR A 25 6.65 -10.43 20.81
CA TYR A 25 6.97 -9.07 21.22
C TYR A 25 7.01 -8.91 22.75
N GLY A 26 6.21 -9.71 23.49
CA GLY A 26 6.28 -9.77 24.95
C GLY A 26 7.67 -10.11 25.46
N LYS A 27 8.35 -11.07 24.84
CA LYS A 27 9.75 -11.41 25.17
C LYS A 27 10.70 -10.25 24.90
N LYS A 28 10.54 -9.50 23.80
CA LYS A 28 11.33 -8.28 23.56
C LYS A 28 11.12 -7.21 24.64
N LEU A 29 9.89 -7.06 25.12
CA LEU A 29 9.58 -6.15 26.22
C LEU A 29 10.22 -6.58 27.55
N GLU A 30 10.19 -7.89 27.85
CA GLU A 30 10.85 -8.46 29.04
C GLU A 30 12.37 -8.25 28.99
N GLU A 31 13.00 -8.54 27.85
CA GLU A 31 14.43 -8.32 27.63
C GLU A 31 14.82 -6.85 27.77
N ALA A 32 13.95 -5.94 27.34
CA ALA A 32 14.11 -4.49 27.52
C ALA A 32 13.74 -3.98 28.92
N GLY A 33 13.23 -4.83 29.81
CA GLY A 33 12.77 -4.47 31.16
C GLY A 33 11.55 -3.55 31.18
N VAL A 34 10.72 -3.58 30.12
CA VAL A 34 9.56 -2.71 29.97
C VAL A 34 8.29 -3.44 30.40
N THR A 35 7.59 -2.88 31.39
CA THR A 35 6.26 -3.34 31.81
C THR A 35 5.16 -2.31 31.56
N SER A 36 5.51 -1.04 31.42
CA SER A 36 4.60 0.06 31.11
C SER A 36 5.38 1.28 30.63
N ILE A 37 4.69 2.24 30.03
CA ILE A 37 5.23 3.55 29.62
C ILE A 37 4.41 4.67 30.28
N GLN A 38 5.04 5.81 30.54
CA GLN A 38 4.38 6.96 31.18
C GLN A 38 4.42 8.22 30.30
N SER A 39 5.27 8.25 29.29
CA SER A 39 5.51 9.43 28.46
C SER A 39 5.77 9.07 26.99
N ALA A 40 5.79 10.08 26.15
CA ALA A 40 6.21 9.93 24.75
C ALA A 40 7.68 9.48 24.63
N GLU A 41 8.53 9.94 25.52
CA GLU A 41 9.94 9.55 25.57
C GLU A 41 10.10 8.07 25.92
N ASP A 42 9.27 7.53 26.83
CA ASP A 42 9.28 6.11 27.16
C ASP A 42 8.76 5.29 25.96
N PHE A 43 7.72 5.77 25.28
CA PHE A 43 7.20 5.13 24.08
C PHE A 43 8.27 5.01 23.00
N GLN A 44 9.05 6.06 22.75
CA GLN A 44 10.11 6.07 21.74
C GLN A 44 11.27 5.12 22.05
N LYS A 45 11.43 4.68 23.31
CA LYS A 45 12.45 3.69 23.73
C LYS A 45 11.98 2.25 23.53
N LEU A 46 10.69 2.01 23.24
CA LEU A 46 10.19 0.67 22.96
C LEU A 46 10.92 0.07 21.75
N PRO A 47 11.26 -1.22 21.77
CA PRO A 47 11.93 -1.87 20.66
C PRO A 47 11.03 -1.90 19.41
N PHE A 48 11.64 -1.80 18.25
CA PHE A 48 10.93 -2.01 16.99
C PHE A 48 10.56 -3.47 16.78
N SER A 49 9.48 -3.71 16.06
CA SER A 49 9.19 -4.99 15.43
C SER A 49 9.34 -4.88 13.91
N GLU A 50 9.83 -5.95 13.30
CA GLU A 50 10.10 -6.02 11.87
C GLU A 50 9.47 -7.28 11.24
N LYS A 51 9.37 -7.30 9.92
CA LYS A 51 8.74 -8.42 9.20
C LYS A 51 9.40 -9.77 9.46
N ASN A 52 10.71 -9.80 9.67
CA ASN A 52 11.43 -11.04 10.01
C ASN A 52 11.06 -11.56 11.40
N ASP A 53 10.84 -10.66 12.35
CA ASP A 53 10.35 -11.01 13.67
C ASP A 53 8.99 -11.73 13.58
N LEU A 54 8.09 -11.18 12.77
CA LEU A 54 6.77 -11.76 12.57
C LEU A 54 6.82 -13.11 11.86
N ARG A 55 7.77 -13.32 10.93
CA ARG A 55 8.02 -14.62 10.29
C ARG A 55 8.53 -15.66 11.26
N ASN A 56 9.42 -15.25 12.18
CA ASN A 56 9.97 -16.14 13.20
C ASN A 56 8.89 -16.60 14.21
N ALA A 57 7.81 -15.86 14.32
CA ALA A 57 6.63 -16.20 15.14
C ALA A 57 5.64 -17.16 14.43
N TYR A 58 5.96 -17.67 13.24
CA TYR A 58 5.11 -18.62 12.52
C TYR A 58 4.88 -19.93 13.32
N PRO A 59 3.66 -20.52 13.32
CA PRO A 59 2.46 -20.01 12.66
C PRO A 59 1.64 -19.03 13.50
N LEU A 60 1.53 -19.15 14.82
CA LEU A 60 0.64 -18.40 15.68
C LEU A 60 1.34 -17.69 16.86
N GLY A 61 2.65 -17.57 16.83
CA GLY A 61 3.43 -16.93 17.90
C GLY A 61 3.19 -15.41 18.05
N LEU A 62 2.40 -14.81 17.18
CA LEU A 62 1.91 -13.42 17.34
C LEU A 62 0.63 -13.34 18.15
N MET A 63 -0.04 -14.45 18.39
CA MET A 63 -1.37 -14.49 19.03
C MET A 63 -1.31 -14.05 20.49
N THR A 64 -2.15 -13.11 20.87
CA THR A 64 -2.30 -12.62 22.25
C THR A 64 -3.65 -12.93 22.86
N ALA A 65 -4.68 -13.11 22.05
CA ALA A 65 -5.98 -13.56 22.49
C ALA A 65 -6.03 -15.09 22.65
N PRO A 66 -6.86 -15.64 23.54
CA PRO A 66 -7.11 -17.09 23.62
C PRO A 66 -7.57 -17.65 22.27
N GLU A 67 -7.13 -18.87 21.93
CA GLU A 67 -7.38 -19.49 20.62
C GLU A 67 -8.89 -19.59 20.30
N GLU A 68 -9.72 -19.87 21.27
CA GLU A 68 -11.18 -19.92 21.13
C GLU A 68 -11.85 -18.59 20.77
N LYS A 69 -11.13 -17.48 20.91
CA LYS A 69 -11.58 -16.15 20.48
C LYS A 69 -11.13 -15.78 19.07
N ILE A 70 -10.24 -16.57 18.46
CA ILE A 70 -9.78 -16.31 17.11
C ILE A 70 -10.81 -16.83 16.12
N VAL A 71 -11.41 -15.93 15.35
CA VAL A 71 -12.46 -16.24 14.37
C VAL A 71 -11.96 -16.25 12.93
N ARG A 72 -10.76 -15.69 12.70
CA ARG A 72 -10.19 -15.56 11.35
C ARG A 72 -8.67 -15.44 11.41
N ILE A 73 -8.02 -15.90 10.36
CA ILE A 73 -6.61 -15.62 10.10
C ILE A 73 -6.45 -15.00 8.71
N HIS A 74 -5.45 -14.14 8.56
CA HIS A 74 -4.96 -13.68 7.27
C HIS A 74 -3.45 -13.88 7.17
N SER A 75 -2.94 -13.86 5.95
CA SER A 75 -1.53 -14.09 5.67
C SER A 75 -0.97 -13.10 4.67
N SER A 76 0.30 -12.74 4.86
CA SER A 76 1.07 -12.11 3.80
C SER A 76 1.38 -13.12 2.68
N SER A 77 1.74 -12.62 1.48
CA SER A 77 1.96 -13.49 0.29
C SER A 77 3.13 -14.47 0.41
N GLY A 78 4.02 -14.29 1.38
CA GLY A 78 5.15 -15.23 1.63
C GLY A 78 6.16 -15.38 0.48
N THR A 79 6.21 -14.45 -0.47
CA THR A 79 7.07 -14.52 -1.68
C THR A 79 8.57 -14.66 -1.39
N THR A 80 9.00 -14.30 -0.18
CA THR A 80 10.41 -14.28 0.24
C THR A 80 10.69 -15.15 1.46
N GLY A 81 9.87 -16.17 1.74
CA GLY A 81 10.03 -17.06 2.89
C GLY A 81 8.71 -17.48 3.53
N LEU A 82 8.72 -17.89 4.80
CA LEU A 82 7.50 -18.21 5.55
C LEU A 82 6.54 -17.02 5.56
N PRO A 83 5.24 -17.24 5.35
CA PRO A 83 4.25 -16.18 5.44
C PRO A 83 4.10 -15.68 6.88
N VAL A 84 3.70 -14.42 7.02
CA VAL A 84 3.24 -13.89 8.31
C VAL A 84 1.77 -14.23 8.46
N ILE A 85 1.39 -14.86 9.57
CA ILE A 85 0.00 -15.18 9.90
C ILE A 85 -0.50 -14.20 10.95
N ILE A 86 -1.60 -13.55 10.66
CA ILE A 86 -2.23 -12.58 11.56
C ILE A 86 -3.59 -13.12 12.01
N PRO A 87 -3.73 -13.50 13.29
CA PRO A 87 -5.01 -13.87 13.87
C PRO A 87 -5.88 -12.64 14.20
N TYR A 88 -7.19 -12.81 14.09
CA TYR A 88 -8.21 -11.79 14.37
C TYR A 88 -9.26 -12.35 15.32
N THR A 89 -9.59 -11.58 16.36
CA THR A 89 -10.81 -11.77 17.12
C THR A 89 -12.02 -11.23 16.37
N GLN A 90 -13.24 -11.48 16.85
CA GLN A 90 -14.44 -10.86 16.27
C GLN A 90 -14.36 -9.32 16.36
N LYS A 91 -13.85 -8.79 17.47
CA LYS A 91 -13.64 -7.34 17.63
C LYS A 91 -12.68 -6.79 16.57
N ASP A 92 -11.57 -7.48 16.28
CA ASP A 92 -10.62 -7.04 15.24
C ASP A 92 -11.27 -7.02 13.86
N VAL A 93 -12.14 -7.98 13.57
CA VAL A 93 -12.92 -8.05 12.31
C VAL A 93 -13.88 -6.87 12.22
N ASP A 94 -14.60 -6.58 13.31
CA ASP A 94 -15.58 -5.49 13.36
C ASP A 94 -14.89 -4.12 13.28
N ASP A 95 -13.78 -3.93 13.98
CA ASP A 95 -12.96 -2.72 13.93
C ASP A 95 -12.47 -2.45 12.50
N TRP A 96 -11.98 -3.48 11.83
CA TRP A 96 -11.53 -3.36 10.44
C TRP A 96 -12.67 -3.00 9.48
N ALA A 97 -13.86 -3.59 9.66
CA ALA A 97 -15.05 -3.23 8.90
C ALA A 97 -15.46 -1.76 9.12
N ILE A 98 -15.32 -1.24 10.36
CA ILE A 98 -15.55 0.17 10.69
C ILE A 98 -14.55 1.07 9.96
N MET A 99 -13.26 0.75 10.02
CA MET A 99 -12.23 1.53 9.32
C MET A 99 -12.51 1.57 7.81
N PHE A 100 -12.89 0.47 7.21
CA PHE A 100 -13.23 0.42 5.80
C PHE A 100 -14.50 1.19 5.45
N GLN A 101 -15.53 1.13 6.30
CA GLN A 101 -16.73 1.97 6.15
C GLN A 101 -16.36 3.46 6.14
N ARG A 102 -15.50 3.90 7.07
CA ARG A 102 -14.98 5.28 7.10
C ARG A 102 -14.24 5.67 5.82
N CYS A 103 -13.51 4.73 5.22
CA CYS A 103 -12.88 4.95 3.91
C CYS A 103 -13.93 5.27 2.84
N TYR A 104 -14.98 4.51 2.78
CA TYR A 104 -16.07 4.72 1.81
C TYR A 104 -16.82 6.01 2.07
N GLU A 105 -17.14 6.31 3.33
CA GLU A 105 -17.80 7.55 3.73
C GLU A 105 -16.95 8.78 3.35
N LEU A 106 -15.63 8.73 3.58
CA LEU A 106 -14.70 9.81 3.22
C LEU A 106 -14.58 9.98 1.70
N ALA A 107 -14.70 8.91 0.93
CA ALA A 107 -14.80 8.93 -0.52
C ALA A 107 -16.21 9.33 -1.02
N GLY A 108 -17.15 9.63 -0.11
CA GLY A 108 -18.52 10.04 -0.43
C GLY A 108 -19.36 8.93 -1.04
N LEU A 109 -19.12 7.68 -0.66
CA LEU A 109 -19.97 6.54 -1.02
C LEU A 109 -21.16 6.43 -0.06
N THR A 110 -22.23 5.84 -0.55
CA THR A 110 -23.48 5.64 0.19
C THR A 110 -24.03 4.22 -0.02
N ASN A 111 -25.10 3.88 0.67
CA ASN A 111 -25.82 2.62 0.48
C ASN A 111 -26.48 2.45 -0.92
N LEU A 112 -26.45 3.50 -1.74
CA LEU A 112 -26.94 3.42 -3.13
C LEU A 112 -25.88 2.94 -4.11
N ASP A 113 -24.62 2.86 -3.66
CA ASP A 113 -23.51 2.45 -4.51
C ASP A 113 -23.47 0.94 -4.72
N ARG A 114 -22.89 0.55 -5.84
CA ARG A 114 -22.66 -0.83 -6.26
C ARG A 114 -21.17 -1.02 -6.44
N ILE A 115 -20.58 -1.75 -5.51
CA ILE A 115 -19.13 -1.84 -5.36
C ILE A 115 -18.64 -3.19 -5.91
N GLN A 116 -17.94 -3.16 -7.04
CA GLN A 116 -17.30 -4.34 -7.60
C GLN A 116 -15.89 -4.47 -7.04
N ILE A 117 -15.62 -5.63 -6.44
CA ILE A 117 -14.36 -5.90 -5.73
C ILE A 117 -13.55 -6.90 -6.54
N THR A 118 -12.39 -6.45 -7.04
CA THR A 118 -11.50 -7.27 -7.86
C THR A 118 -10.27 -7.82 -7.12
N PRO A 119 -9.81 -7.29 -5.97
CA PRO A 119 -8.72 -7.89 -5.22
C PRO A 119 -9.02 -9.30 -4.71
N GLY A 120 -7.96 -10.07 -4.43
CA GLY A 120 -8.07 -11.47 -4.02
C GLY A 120 -8.78 -11.68 -2.68
N TYR A 121 -9.52 -12.76 -2.62
CA TYR A 121 -10.19 -13.28 -1.43
C TYR A 121 -9.39 -14.45 -0.82
N GLY A 122 -9.87 -15.01 0.26
CA GLY A 122 -9.28 -16.15 0.95
C GLY A 122 -8.31 -15.73 2.05
N LEU A 123 -7.10 -16.29 2.02
CA LEU A 123 -6.10 -16.03 3.07
C LEU A 123 -5.56 -14.59 3.02
N TRP A 124 -5.70 -13.91 1.90
CA TRP A 124 -5.27 -12.53 1.69
C TRP A 124 -6.28 -11.53 2.28
N THR A 125 -5.81 -10.39 2.77
CA THR A 125 -6.65 -9.38 3.41
C THR A 125 -7.51 -8.57 2.44
N ALA A 126 -7.07 -8.39 1.18
CA ALA A 126 -7.61 -7.34 0.33
C ALA A 126 -9.13 -7.45 0.09
N GLY A 127 -9.62 -8.48 -0.62
CA GLY A 127 -11.03 -8.57 -1.01
C GLY A 127 -12.01 -8.55 0.15
N ILE A 128 -11.70 -9.25 1.24
CA ILE A 128 -12.61 -9.37 2.38
C ILE A 128 -12.77 -8.05 3.15
N GLY A 129 -11.72 -7.23 3.22
CA GLY A 129 -11.81 -5.91 3.87
C GLY A 129 -12.71 -4.96 3.08
N PHE A 130 -12.55 -4.90 1.75
CA PHE A 130 -13.43 -4.14 0.87
C PHE A 130 -14.89 -4.57 1.04
N GLN A 131 -15.14 -5.87 1.10
CA GLN A 131 -16.49 -6.42 1.26
C GLN A 131 -17.09 -6.04 2.62
N ALA A 132 -16.39 -6.28 3.71
CA ALA A 132 -16.89 -6.03 5.06
C ALA A 132 -17.27 -4.56 5.25
N GLY A 133 -16.46 -3.62 4.75
CA GLY A 133 -16.77 -2.19 4.81
C GLY A 133 -17.97 -1.80 3.95
N ALA A 134 -18.11 -2.39 2.75
CA ALA A 134 -19.23 -2.13 1.85
C ALA A 134 -20.55 -2.66 2.41
N GLU A 135 -20.56 -3.87 2.96
CA GLU A 135 -21.73 -4.46 3.62
C GLU A 135 -22.16 -3.63 4.84
N ARG A 136 -21.17 -3.15 5.62
CA ARG A 136 -21.43 -2.29 6.78
C ARG A 136 -21.98 -0.91 6.38
N LEU A 137 -21.54 -0.35 5.25
CA LEU A 137 -22.10 0.87 4.66
C LEU A 137 -23.54 0.65 4.12
N GLY A 138 -23.93 -0.60 3.88
CA GLY A 138 -25.21 -0.96 3.28
C GLY A 138 -25.21 -0.93 1.74
N SER A 139 -24.02 -0.84 1.12
CA SER A 139 -23.88 -0.85 -0.35
C SER A 139 -24.04 -2.25 -0.93
N MET A 140 -24.44 -2.34 -2.20
CA MET A 140 -24.44 -3.60 -2.93
C MET A 140 -23.01 -4.04 -3.27
N VAL A 141 -22.62 -5.20 -2.76
CA VAL A 141 -21.33 -5.82 -3.06
C VAL A 141 -21.38 -6.74 -4.26
N ILE A 142 -20.41 -6.63 -5.17
CA ILE A 142 -20.18 -7.52 -6.31
C ILE A 142 -18.79 -8.15 -6.11
N PRO A 143 -18.72 -9.32 -5.41
CA PRO A 143 -17.45 -9.91 -4.94
C PRO A 143 -16.81 -10.78 -6.00
N MET A 144 -16.20 -10.17 -7.01
CA MET A 144 -15.65 -10.87 -8.18
C MET A 144 -14.31 -11.60 -7.89
N GLY A 145 -13.44 -10.98 -7.09
CA GLY A 145 -12.06 -11.44 -6.98
C GLY A 145 -11.23 -11.14 -8.24
N PRO A 146 -9.96 -11.59 -8.31
CA PRO A 146 -9.04 -11.25 -9.39
C PRO A 146 -9.26 -12.09 -10.65
N GLY A 147 -8.89 -11.51 -11.79
CA GLY A 147 -8.88 -12.20 -13.09
C GLY A 147 -10.25 -12.26 -13.78
N ASN A 148 -10.30 -13.03 -14.86
CA ASN A 148 -11.47 -13.19 -15.72
C ASN A 148 -12.05 -11.86 -16.21
N THR A 149 -11.20 -11.07 -16.89
CA THR A 149 -11.50 -9.72 -17.35
C THR A 149 -12.82 -9.63 -18.14
N ASP A 150 -13.16 -10.62 -18.96
CA ASP A 150 -14.44 -10.66 -19.69
C ASP A 150 -15.63 -10.68 -18.74
N LYS A 151 -15.58 -11.51 -17.71
CA LYS A 151 -16.64 -11.61 -16.71
C LYS A 151 -16.72 -10.36 -15.84
N GLN A 152 -15.57 -9.74 -15.54
CA GLN A 152 -15.53 -8.47 -14.82
C GLN A 152 -16.29 -7.38 -15.57
N LEU A 153 -16.02 -7.21 -16.85
CA LEU A 153 -16.66 -6.21 -17.69
C LEU A 153 -18.16 -6.51 -17.89
N GLN A 154 -18.52 -7.79 -18.08
CA GLN A 154 -19.91 -8.19 -18.18
C GLN A 154 -20.70 -7.84 -16.92
N MET A 155 -20.18 -8.22 -15.73
CA MET A 155 -20.84 -7.92 -14.46
C MET A 155 -20.88 -6.41 -14.18
N MET A 156 -19.84 -5.68 -14.58
CA MET A 156 -19.79 -4.22 -14.42
C MET A 156 -20.93 -3.52 -15.20
N MET A 157 -21.23 -3.99 -16.40
CA MET A 157 -22.34 -3.50 -17.21
C MET A 157 -23.70 -3.96 -16.66
N ASP A 158 -23.87 -5.28 -16.42
CA ASP A 158 -25.15 -5.88 -16.01
C ASP A 158 -25.61 -5.35 -14.65
N MET A 159 -24.69 -5.24 -13.70
CA MET A 159 -24.96 -4.74 -12.36
C MET A 159 -24.92 -3.22 -12.27
N LYS A 160 -24.57 -2.51 -13.35
CA LYS A 160 -24.39 -1.04 -13.36
C LYS A 160 -23.50 -0.59 -12.22
N THR A 161 -22.32 -1.20 -12.11
CA THR A 161 -21.34 -0.91 -11.06
C THR A 161 -21.00 0.57 -11.01
N THR A 162 -21.08 1.18 -9.82
CA THR A 162 -20.75 2.59 -9.62
C THR A 162 -19.35 2.80 -9.05
N VAL A 163 -18.80 1.80 -8.35
CA VAL A 163 -17.50 1.88 -7.68
C VAL A 163 -16.65 0.65 -7.98
N LEU A 164 -15.42 0.87 -8.35
CA LEU A 164 -14.42 -0.17 -8.57
C LEU A 164 -13.44 -0.23 -7.38
N GLY A 165 -13.43 -1.33 -6.63
CA GLY A 165 -12.34 -1.67 -5.70
C GLY A 165 -11.30 -2.52 -6.43
N SER A 166 -10.04 -2.03 -6.57
CA SER A 166 -9.04 -2.72 -7.40
C SER A 166 -7.60 -2.42 -6.98
N THR A 167 -6.67 -3.25 -7.46
CA THR A 167 -5.26 -2.84 -7.56
C THR A 167 -5.09 -1.85 -8.71
N SER A 168 -4.08 -1.00 -8.66
CA SER A 168 -3.86 0.01 -9.70
C SER A 168 -3.54 -0.62 -11.06
N SER A 169 -2.74 -1.68 -11.08
CA SER A 169 -2.41 -2.41 -12.32
C SER A 169 -3.65 -3.01 -12.98
N TYR A 170 -4.56 -3.58 -12.19
CA TYR A 170 -5.77 -4.18 -12.74
C TYR A 170 -6.81 -3.15 -13.15
N ALA A 171 -6.91 -2.03 -12.42
CA ALA A 171 -7.74 -0.90 -12.84
C ALA A 171 -7.29 -0.34 -14.19
N LEU A 172 -5.96 -0.21 -14.42
CA LEU A 172 -5.42 0.18 -15.72
C LEU A 172 -5.77 -0.83 -16.81
N LEU A 173 -5.60 -2.13 -16.56
CA LEU A 173 -5.95 -3.19 -17.52
C LEU A 173 -7.44 -3.13 -17.90
N LEU A 174 -8.33 -2.98 -16.91
CA LEU A 174 -9.78 -2.81 -17.18
C LEU A 174 -10.06 -1.56 -17.99
N THR A 175 -9.37 -0.45 -17.70
CA THR A 175 -9.48 0.80 -18.46
C THR A 175 -9.12 0.58 -19.93
N GLU A 176 -7.97 -0.05 -20.20
CA GLU A 176 -7.50 -0.37 -21.56
C GLU A 176 -8.48 -1.28 -22.31
N GLU A 177 -9.03 -2.31 -21.64
CA GLU A 177 -9.99 -3.22 -22.25
C GLU A 177 -11.35 -2.56 -22.52
N ILE A 178 -11.81 -1.66 -21.65
CA ILE A 178 -13.04 -0.87 -21.86
C ILE A 178 -12.88 0.01 -23.12
N GLN A 179 -11.75 0.71 -23.27
CA GLN A 179 -11.49 1.54 -24.42
C GLN A 179 -11.37 0.72 -25.71
N LYS A 180 -10.57 -0.36 -25.68
CA LYS A 180 -10.36 -1.26 -26.83
C LYS A 180 -11.64 -1.87 -27.34
N ARG A 181 -12.60 -2.19 -26.46
CA ARG A 181 -13.90 -2.76 -26.80
C ARG A 181 -14.96 -1.71 -27.17
N GLY A 182 -14.67 -0.43 -26.97
CA GLY A 182 -15.63 0.66 -27.24
C GLY A 182 -16.89 0.57 -26.38
N ILE A 183 -16.78 0.12 -25.14
CA ILE A 183 -17.94 -0.12 -24.25
C ILE A 183 -18.08 0.95 -23.15
N LYS A 184 -17.31 2.05 -23.22
CA LYS A 184 -17.33 3.09 -22.18
C LYS A 184 -18.74 3.60 -21.88
N ASP A 185 -19.59 3.79 -22.89
CA ASP A 185 -20.96 4.29 -22.73
C ASP A 185 -21.88 3.33 -21.98
N LYS A 186 -21.46 2.05 -21.81
CA LYS A 186 -22.19 1.03 -21.05
C LYS A 186 -21.70 0.91 -19.61
N ILE A 187 -20.62 1.60 -19.28
CA ILE A 187 -19.98 1.58 -17.95
C ILE A 187 -20.57 2.71 -17.10
N HIS A 188 -20.96 2.38 -15.87
CA HIS A 188 -21.58 3.32 -14.93
C HIS A 188 -20.66 3.73 -13.79
N LEU A 189 -19.36 3.42 -13.87
CA LEU A 189 -18.37 3.78 -12.85
C LEU A 189 -18.34 5.28 -12.62
N LYS A 190 -18.28 5.67 -11.36
CA LYS A 190 -18.14 7.04 -10.90
C LYS A 190 -16.87 7.20 -10.07
N LYS A 191 -16.49 6.16 -9.32
CA LYS A 191 -15.36 6.19 -8.40
C LYS A 191 -14.55 4.91 -8.47
N GLY A 192 -13.25 5.03 -8.14
CA GLY A 192 -12.34 3.91 -7.92
C GLY A 192 -11.67 4.04 -6.56
N ILE A 193 -11.70 2.97 -5.77
CA ILE A 193 -10.93 2.81 -4.53
C ILE A 193 -9.77 1.90 -4.86
N ILE A 194 -8.59 2.49 -5.04
CA ILE A 194 -7.44 1.84 -5.67
C ILE A 194 -6.28 1.79 -4.68
N GLY A 195 -5.55 0.68 -4.65
CA GLY A 195 -4.39 0.55 -3.76
C GLY A 195 -3.65 -0.78 -3.91
N SER A 196 -3.02 -1.23 -2.82
CA SER A 196 -2.25 -2.47 -2.71
C SER A 196 -0.90 -2.48 -3.45
N GLU A 197 -0.61 -1.51 -4.27
CA GLU A 197 0.67 -1.30 -4.93
C GLU A 197 0.89 0.19 -5.16
N ARG A 198 2.16 0.58 -5.24
CA ARG A 198 2.49 1.96 -5.59
C ARG A 198 2.12 2.23 -7.04
N TRP A 199 1.48 3.35 -7.29
CA TRP A 199 1.08 3.82 -8.60
C TRP A 199 1.35 5.32 -8.77
N GLY A 200 1.87 5.66 -9.94
CA GLY A 200 2.30 7.03 -10.21
C GLY A 200 1.16 7.92 -10.71
N GLU A 201 1.42 9.21 -10.69
CA GLU A 201 0.51 10.27 -11.15
C GLU A 201 0.03 10.07 -12.61
N LYS A 202 0.91 9.58 -13.50
CA LYS A 202 0.54 9.31 -14.89
C LYS A 202 -0.52 8.22 -15.02
N MET A 203 -0.42 7.14 -14.22
CA MET A 203 -1.41 6.08 -14.21
C MET A 203 -2.73 6.58 -13.62
N ARG A 204 -2.68 7.31 -12.50
CA ARG A 204 -3.85 7.93 -11.88
C ARG A 204 -4.60 8.79 -12.89
N ARG A 205 -3.90 9.74 -13.52
CA ARG A 205 -4.47 10.64 -14.53
C ARG A 205 -5.08 9.87 -15.69
N ARG A 206 -4.36 8.89 -16.23
CA ARG A 206 -4.82 8.08 -17.34
C ARG A 206 -6.14 7.37 -17.03
N ILE A 207 -6.25 6.69 -15.88
CA ILE A 207 -7.48 6.01 -15.46
C ILE A 207 -8.61 7.01 -15.27
N THR A 208 -8.34 8.15 -14.60
CA THR A 208 -9.31 9.21 -14.38
C THR A 208 -9.87 9.77 -15.69
N GLU A 209 -9.00 10.12 -16.64
CA GLU A 209 -9.41 10.74 -17.91
C GLU A 209 -10.12 9.73 -18.85
N GLU A 210 -9.58 8.52 -18.98
CA GLU A 210 -10.13 7.51 -19.88
C GLU A 210 -11.49 6.96 -19.39
N LEU A 211 -11.67 6.78 -18.08
CA LEU A 211 -12.95 6.32 -17.52
C LEU A 211 -13.90 7.46 -17.12
N GLY A 212 -13.37 8.64 -16.83
CA GLY A 212 -14.16 9.77 -16.35
C GLY A 212 -14.60 9.58 -14.89
N ILE A 213 -13.74 9.03 -14.01
CA ILE A 213 -14.06 8.69 -12.64
C ILE A 213 -13.14 9.40 -11.64
N GLU A 214 -13.62 9.58 -10.41
CA GLU A 214 -12.81 10.00 -9.27
C GLU A 214 -12.03 8.81 -8.71
N LEU A 215 -10.76 9.03 -8.34
CA LEU A 215 -9.91 7.99 -7.77
C LEU A 215 -9.47 8.33 -6.35
N TYR A 216 -9.56 7.34 -5.47
CA TYR A 216 -9.13 7.39 -4.09
C TYR A 216 -8.07 6.34 -3.84
N ASP A 217 -6.94 6.76 -3.26
CA ASP A 217 -5.84 5.87 -2.90
C ASP A 217 -6.07 5.30 -1.50
N ILE A 218 -6.07 3.97 -1.36
CA ILE A 218 -6.30 3.29 -0.09
C ILE A 218 -5.02 2.61 0.39
N TYR A 219 -4.66 2.87 1.65
CA TYR A 219 -3.46 2.35 2.28
C TYR A 219 -3.77 1.27 3.32
N GLY A 220 -2.85 0.34 3.44
CA GLY A 220 -2.83 -0.68 4.49
C GLY A 220 -1.91 -1.85 4.18
N LEU A 221 -1.66 -2.64 5.20
CA LEU A 221 -0.80 -3.81 5.16
C LEU A 221 -1.39 -4.94 6.00
N THR A 222 -1.15 -6.17 5.54
CA THR A 222 -1.69 -7.39 6.18
C THR A 222 -1.32 -7.48 7.66
N GLU A 223 -0.12 -7.06 8.01
CA GLU A 223 0.44 -7.13 9.36
C GLU A 223 -0.36 -6.30 10.37
N ILE A 224 -0.97 -5.19 9.95
CA ILE A 224 -1.75 -4.30 10.83
C ILE A 224 -3.21 -4.73 10.90
N TYR A 225 -3.99 -4.49 9.84
CA TYR A 225 -5.38 -4.94 9.67
C TYR A 225 -5.65 -5.39 8.24
N GLY A 226 -4.89 -4.93 7.26
CA GLY A 226 -5.13 -5.01 5.84
C GLY A 226 -5.35 -3.62 5.24
N PRO A 227 -5.83 -3.50 4.00
CA PRO A 227 -6.20 -2.23 3.43
C PRO A 227 -7.32 -1.55 4.22
N GLY A 228 -7.39 -0.22 4.15
CA GLY A 228 -8.43 0.56 4.83
C GLY A 228 -8.00 1.20 6.15
N ILE A 229 -6.73 1.09 6.55
CA ILE A 229 -6.20 1.88 7.68
C ILE A 229 -6.01 3.36 7.32
N GLY A 230 -6.01 3.69 6.04
CA GLY A 230 -6.00 5.06 5.55
C GLY A 230 -6.52 5.15 4.12
N ILE A 231 -7.01 6.33 3.73
CA ILE A 231 -7.53 6.63 2.39
C ILE A 231 -7.35 8.11 2.06
N SER A 232 -7.11 8.42 0.79
CA SER A 232 -7.14 9.81 0.31
C SER A 232 -8.56 10.38 0.32
N CYS A 233 -8.68 11.71 0.37
CA CYS A 233 -9.97 12.39 0.26
C CYS A 233 -10.10 13.12 -1.10
N SER A 234 -11.25 13.74 -1.34
CA SER A 234 -11.56 14.44 -2.59
C SER A 234 -10.67 15.67 -2.87
N HIS A 235 -9.86 16.11 -1.92
CA HIS A 235 -8.97 17.29 -2.06
C HIS A 235 -7.54 16.93 -2.46
N ASP A 236 -7.25 15.64 -2.69
CA ASP A 236 -5.93 15.13 -3.09
C ASP A 236 -4.76 15.69 -2.25
N CYS A 237 -4.96 15.75 -0.94
CA CYS A 237 -4.04 16.35 0.02
C CYS A 237 -3.50 15.31 1.04
N GLY A 238 -3.17 14.12 0.56
CA GLY A 238 -2.69 12.98 1.35
C GLY A 238 -3.80 12.03 1.76
N MET A 239 -3.45 11.06 2.58
CA MET A 239 -4.32 9.98 3.04
C MET A 239 -4.63 10.16 4.53
N HIS A 240 -5.90 10.28 4.90
CA HIS A 240 -6.34 10.24 6.29
C HIS A 240 -6.18 8.83 6.84
N TYR A 241 -5.71 8.71 8.09
CA TYR A 241 -5.62 7.44 8.80
C TYR A 241 -6.32 7.52 10.17
N TRP A 242 -6.72 6.37 10.70
CA TRP A 242 -7.59 6.28 11.88
C TRP A 242 -6.75 6.25 13.16
N ASP A 243 -6.45 7.42 13.73
CA ASP A 243 -5.62 7.62 14.92
C ASP A 243 -6.23 7.12 16.24
N ASP A 244 -7.47 6.66 16.18
CA ASP A 244 -8.15 5.92 17.26
C ASP A 244 -7.90 4.39 17.19
N TYR A 245 -7.36 3.88 16.08
CA TYR A 245 -7.00 2.48 15.90
C TYR A 245 -5.50 2.24 15.80
N ILE A 246 -4.76 3.19 15.26
CA ILE A 246 -3.32 3.10 15.05
C ILE A 246 -2.63 4.41 15.41
N TYR A 247 -1.42 4.31 15.93
CA TYR A 247 -0.51 5.44 16.06
C TYR A 247 0.61 5.32 15.03
N ILE A 248 0.95 6.41 14.37
CA ILE A 248 1.98 6.45 13.33
C ILE A 248 3.10 7.38 13.74
N GLU A 249 4.33 6.87 13.65
CA GLU A 249 5.58 7.64 13.72
C GLU A 249 6.22 7.66 12.33
N ILE A 250 6.95 8.72 12.03
CA ILE A 250 7.89 8.77 10.91
C ILE A 250 9.30 8.77 11.50
N ILE A 251 10.13 7.85 11.07
CA ILE A 251 11.51 7.73 11.58
C ILE A 251 12.54 7.88 10.47
N ASP A 252 13.74 8.30 10.86
CA ASP A 252 14.91 8.12 10.01
C ASP A 252 15.20 6.61 9.87
N PRO A 253 15.24 6.06 8.64
CA PRO A 253 15.38 4.61 8.46
C PRO A 253 16.74 4.05 8.90
N VAL A 254 17.75 4.90 9.06
CA VAL A 254 19.12 4.50 9.44
C VAL A 254 19.32 4.61 10.95
N THR A 255 18.94 5.76 11.55
CA THR A 255 19.16 6.00 13.00
C THR A 255 18.00 5.47 13.85
N GLY A 256 16.81 5.34 13.31
CA GLY A 256 15.59 4.99 14.04
C GLY A 256 15.00 6.15 14.86
N GLU A 257 15.57 7.35 14.74
CA GLU A 257 15.07 8.54 15.44
C GLU A 257 13.76 9.03 14.82
N VAL A 258 12.84 9.49 15.67
CA VAL A 258 11.55 10.04 15.22
C VAL A 258 11.78 11.41 14.60
N LEU A 259 11.26 11.58 13.39
CA LEU A 259 11.35 12.82 12.63
C LEU A 259 10.17 13.76 12.91
N PRO A 260 10.37 15.07 12.81
CA PRO A 260 9.29 16.05 12.87
C PRO A 260 8.24 15.85 11.76
N ASP A 261 7.00 16.29 12.03
CA ASP A 261 5.94 16.31 11.02
C ASP A 261 6.39 17.12 9.79
N GLY A 262 6.11 16.60 8.61
CA GLY A 262 6.52 17.18 7.32
C GLY A 262 7.83 16.63 6.76
N GLU A 263 8.66 15.98 7.57
CA GLU A 263 9.89 15.35 7.12
C GLU A 263 9.63 13.94 6.55
N LEU A 264 10.35 13.59 5.50
CA LEU A 264 10.26 12.29 4.83
C LEU A 264 11.05 11.24 5.60
N GLY A 265 10.40 10.13 5.94
CA GLY A 265 11.04 9.00 6.60
C GLY A 265 10.23 7.72 6.47
N GLU A 266 10.63 6.70 7.22
CA GLU A 266 9.95 5.41 7.26
C GLU A 266 8.75 5.45 8.18
N ILE A 267 7.62 4.91 7.71
CA ILE A 267 6.40 4.74 8.51
C ILE A 267 6.58 3.62 9.53
N VAL A 268 6.34 3.94 10.79
CA VAL A 268 6.26 2.98 11.88
C VAL A 268 4.85 3.01 12.47
N ILE A 269 4.23 1.84 12.62
CA ILE A 269 2.84 1.72 13.08
C ILE A 269 2.75 0.96 14.39
N THR A 270 1.99 1.51 15.33
CA THR A 270 1.57 0.85 16.57
C THR A 270 0.06 0.67 16.55
N THR A 271 -0.44 -0.55 16.74
CA THR A 271 -1.86 -0.80 16.94
C THR A 271 -2.27 -0.38 18.35
N LEU A 272 -3.45 0.23 18.50
CA LEU A 272 -3.91 0.77 19.78
C LEU A 272 -4.93 -0.14 20.48
N VAL A 273 -5.75 -0.85 19.70
CA VAL A 273 -6.91 -1.59 20.25
C VAL A 273 -7.03 -3.03 19.69
N LYS A 274 -6.05 -3.50 18.92
CA LYS A 274 -6.07 -4.83 18.31
C LYS A 274 -5.85 -5.92 19.35
N GLU A 275 -6.66 -7.00 19.31
CA GLU A 275 -6.63 -8.07 20.30
C GLU A 275 -5.89 -9.33 19.85
N GLY A 276 -6.06 -9.73 18.59
CA GLY A 276 -5.54 -11.01 18.12
C GLY A 276 -4.02 -11.04 17.97
N ALA A 277 -3.46 -9.99 17.37
CA ALA A 277 -2.03 -9.82 17.16
C ALA A 277 -1.66 -8.32 17.18
N PRO A 278 -1.58 -7.71 18.37
CA PRO A 278 -1.13 -6.32 18.47
C PRO A 278 0.34 -6.18 18.07
N LEU A 279 0.66 -5.09 17.39
CA LEU A 279 2.02 -4.73 17.03
C LEU A 279 2.37 -3.35 17.59
N ILE A 280 3.55 -3.26 18.19
CA ILE A 280 4.11 -2.02 18.73
C ILE A 280 5.34 -1.67 17.91
N ARG A 281 5.41 -0.41 17.46
CA ARG A 281 6.50 0.17 16.68
C ARG A 281 6.94 -0.72 15.50
N TYR A 282 5.95 -1.20 14.71
CA TYR A 282 6.21 -2.03 13.54
C TYR A 282 6.76 -1.20 12.38
N ARG A 283 7.96 -1.52 11.94
CA ARG A 283 8.62 -0.90 10.78
C ARG A 283 8.00 -1.45 9.51
N THR A 284 7.32 -0.58 8.76
CA THR A 284 6.64 -0.98 7.52
C THR A 284 7.56 -1.02 6.32
N HIS A 285 8.68 -0.34 6.39
CA HIS A 285 9.58 0.01 5.29
C HIS A 285 8.97 0.96 4.25
N ASP A 286 7.71 1.36 4.35
CA ASP A 286 7.11 2.35 3.47
C ASP A 286 7.62 3.75 3.83
N LEU A 287 7.93 4.57 2.81
CA LEU A 287 8.40 5.95 2.96
C LEU A 287 7.25 6.93 2.76
N SER A 288 7.02 7.80 3.73
CA SER A 288 6.06 8.88 3.67
C SER A 288 6.40 9.97 4.71
N ARG A 289 5.49 10.92 4.90
CA ARG A 289 5.56 11.95 5.95
C ARG A 289 4.17 12.23 6.50
N ILE A 290 4.08 12.72 7.73
CA ILE A 290 2.84 13.26 8.27
C ILE A 290 2.63 14.66 7.69
N ILE A 291 1.45 14.92 7.14
CA ILE A 291 1.08 16.25 6.63
C ILE A 291 0.49 17.06 7.78
N PRO A 292 1.14 18.14 8.22
CA PRO A 292 0.62 18.97 9.31
C PRO A 292 -0.60 19.80 8.87
N GLY A 293 -1.38 20.26 9.85
CA GLY A 293 -2.51 21.16 9.67
C GLY A 293 -3.81 20.46 9.28
N GLU A 294 -4.87 21.23 9.18
CA GLU A 294 -6.22 20.76 8.88
C GLU A 294 -6.40 20.44 7.39
N CYS A 295 -7.31 19.51 7.10
CA CYS A 295 -7.67 19.17 5.73
C CYS A 295 -8.90 19.97 5.29
N PRO A 296 -8.91 20.54 4.06
CA PRO A 296 -10.10 21.21 3.51
C PRO A 296 -11.35 20.33 3.44
N CYS A 297 -11.21 18.99 3.48
CA CYS A 297 -12.35 18.08 3.52
C CYS A 297 -13.13 18.09 4.84
N GLY A 298 -12.61 18.77 5.88
CA GLY A 298 -13.21 18.85 7.21
C GLY A 298 -13.03 17.64 8.10
N SER A 299 -12.31 16.60 7.64
CA SER A 299 -11.98 15.44 8.47
C SER A 299 -11.00 15.81 9.58
N ARG A 300 -11.30 15.38 10.81
CA ARG A 300 -10.41 15.56 11.97
C ARG A 300 -9.21 14.61 12.00
N PHE A 301 -9.25 13.55 11.20
CA PHE A 301 -8.21 12.53 11.19
C PHE A 301 -6.92 13.04 10.56
N PRO A 302 -5.76 12.71 11.14
CA PRO A 302 -4.47 13.12 10.62
C PRO A 302 -4.21 12.53 9.23
N ARG A 303 -3.17 13.04 8.56
CA ARG A 303 -2.87 12.65 7.18
C ARG A 303 -1.41 12.22 7.02
N LEU A 304 -1.24 11.16 6.23
CA LEU A 304 0.02 10.82 5.59
C LEU A 304 0.05 11.38 4.17
N ASP A 305 1.22 11.73 3.68
CA ASP A 305 1.46 11.94 2.25
C ASP A 305 1.32 10.60 1.49
N THR A 306 1.33 10.63 0.17
CA THR A 306 1.37 9.42 -0.66
C THR A 306 2.60 8.59 -0.33
N ILE A 307 2.52 7.27 -0.55
CA ILE A 307 3.67 6.38 -0.35
C ILE A 307 4.70 6.65 -1.44
N MET A 308 5.86 7.20 -1.04
CA MET A 308 6.91 7.63 -1.96
C MET A 308 7.86 6.52 -2.39
N GLY A 309 7.84 5.37 -1.68
CA GLY A 309 8.70 4.23 -1.96
C GLY A 309 8.84 3.34 -0.74
N ARG A 310 9.86 2.46 -0.79
CA ARG A 310 10.18 1.57 0.33
C ARG A 310 11.69 1.60 0.60
N THR A 311 12.08 1.48 1.86
CA THR A 311 13.50 1.42 2.27
C THR A 311 14.14 0.10 1.84
N ASP A 312 13.36 -0.98 1.71
CA ASP A 312 13.83 -2.31 1.31
C ASP A 312 13.81 -2.55 -0.23
N ASP A 313 13.31 -1.59 -1.02
CA ASP A 313 13.34 -1.63 -2.50
C ASP A 313 14.67 -1.09 -3.07
N MET A 314 15.64 -0.78 -2.23
CA MET A 314 16.92 -0.24 -2.67
C MET A 314 17.70 -1.23 -3.53
N MET A 315 18.08 -0.80 -4.72
CA MET A 315 18.93 -1.55 -5.64
C MET A 315 20.35 -0.97 -5.61
N LYS A 316 21.35 -1.81 -5.44
CA LYS A 316 22.75 -1.38 -5.58
C LYS A 316 23.25 -1.68 -6.99
N ILE A 317 23.51 -0.65 -7.79
CA ILE A 317 23.95 -0.75 -9.18
C ILE A 317 25.28 -0.04 -9.36
N LYS A 318 26.32 -0.79 -9.73
CA LYS A 318 27.69 -0.23 -9.92
C LYS A 318 28.16 0.61 -8.71
N GLY A 319 27.81 0.21 -7.49
CA GLY A 319 28.16 0.93 -6.27
C GLY A 319 27.23 2.09 -5.90
N VAL A 320 26.25 2.43 -6.73
CA VAL A 320 25.25 3.49 -6.48
C VAL A 320 24.00 2.87 -5.89
N ASN A 321 23.46 3.45 -4.83
CA ASN A 321 22.16 3.09 -4.27
C ASN A 321 21.06 3.76 -5.09
N VAL A 322 20.15 2.98 -5.63
CA VAL A 322 19.06 3.42 -6.51
C VAL A 322 17.73 2.92 -6.00
N PHE A 323 16.76 3.80 -5.90
CA PHE A 323 15.39 3.43 -5.57
C PHE A 323 14.50 3.49 -6.83
N PRO A 324 13.58 2.53 -7.05
CA PRO A 324 12.65 2.56 -8.18
C PRO A 324 11.88 3.88 -8.26
N ALA A 325 11.56 4.47 -7.11
CA ALA A 325 10.91 5.75 -7.00
C ALA A 325 11.66 6.89 -7.70
N GLN A 326 13.00 6.91 -7.62
CA GLN A 326 13.82 7.93 -8.28
C GLN A 326 13.76 7.82 -9.81
N ILE A 327 13.71 6.58 -10.33
CA ILE A 327 13.51 6.35 -11.77
C ILE A 327 12.14 6.86 -12.20
N GLU A 328 11.10 6.56 -11.43
CA GLU A 328 9.74 7.00 -11.74
C GLU A 328 9.63 8.54 -11.75
N GLU A 329 10.22 9.23 -10.78
CA GLU A 329 10.25 10.70 -10.76
C GLU A 329 10.92 11.29 -12.01
N ILE A 330 12.01 10.66 -12.47
CA ILE A 330 12.65 11.07 -13.72
C ILE A 330 11.73 10.83 -14.92
N LEU A 331 11.06 9.68 -14.98
CA LEU A 331 10.16 9.35 -16.09
C LEU A 331 8.92 10.25 -16.16
N LYS A 332 8.51 10.86 -15.04
CA LYS A 332 7.40 11.84 -14.99
C LYS A 332 7.69 13.09 -15.84
N GLU A 333 8.95 13.48 -15.98
CA GLU A 333 9.34 14.68 -16.70
C GLU A 333 9.20 14.57 -18.22
N PHE A 334 9.11 13.32 -18.71
CA PHE A 334 8.95 13.06 -20.14
C PHE A 334 7.47 12.86 -20.48
N SER A 335 6.85 13.87 -21.10
CA SER A 335 5.42 13.82 -21.48
C SER A 335 5.12 12.70 -22.45
N GLU A 336 6.10 12.30 -23.27
CA GLU A 336 6.02 11.23 -24.27
C GLU A 336 5.99 9.82 -23.63
N VAL A 337 6.47 9.67 -22.39
CA VAL A 337 6.46 8.39 -21.66
C VAL A 337 5.08 8.15 -21.05
N SER A 338 4.53 6.96 -21.31
CA SER A 338 3.27 6.47 -20.74
C SER A 338 3.39 6.17 -19.23
N SER A 339 2.33 5.62 -18.63
CA SER A 339 2.29 5.20 -17.23
C SER A 339 3.11 3.93 -16.94
N GLU A 340 3.41 3.13 -17.96
CA GLU A 340 4.03 1.82 -17.78
C GLU A 340 5.53 1.84 -18.08
N TYR A 341 6.27 1.29 -17.12
CA TYR A 341 7.70 1.07 -17.22
C TYR A 341 8.11 -0.21 -16.48
N GLN A 342 9.27 -0.77 -16.83
CA GLN A 342 9.86 -1.92 -16.16
C GLN A 342 11.38 -1.73 -16.01
N ILE A 343 11.91 -2.04 -14.84
CA ILE A 343 13.34 -2.04 -14.54
C ILE A 343 13.79 -3.49 -14.49
N ARG A 344 14.81 -3.84 -15.29
CA ARG A 344 15.49 -5.14 -15.21
C ARG A 344 16.94 -4.94 -14.83
N ILE A 345 17.38 -5.70 -13.83
CA ILE A 345 18.76 -5.71 -13.37
C ILE A 345 19.34 -7.08 -13.71
N SER A 346 20.46 -7.07 -14.39
CA SER A 346 21.17 -8.29 -14.78
C SER A 346 22.66 -8.14 -14.54
N HIS A 347 23.36 -9.27 -14.43
CA HIS A 347 24.82 -9.32 -14.36
C HIS A 347 25.35 -9.71 -15.73
N LEU A 348 25.99 -8.76 -16.45
CA LEU A 348 26.51 -8.98 -17.79
C LEU A 348 28.02 -8.65 -17.80
N ASP A 349 28.84 -9.58 -18.26
CA ASP A 349 30.30 -9.41 -18.37
C ASP A 349 30.95 -8.92 -17.07
N GLY A 350 30.54 -9.49 -15.92
CA GLY A 350 31.09 -9.14 -14.61
C GLY A 350 30.62 -7.78 -14.05
N LYS A 351 29.58 -7.17 -14.67
CA LYS A 351 29.08 -5.85 -14.24
C LYS A 351 27.56 -5.87 -14.13
N ASP A 352 27.06 -5.22 -13.07
CA ASP A 352 25.64 -4.96 -12.95
C ASP A 352 25.16 -4.01 -14.05
N THR A 353 24.09 -4.40 -14.72
CA THR A 353 23.48 -3.62 -15.80
C THR A 353 22.01 -3.41 -15.48
N MET A 354 21.57 -2.15 -15.48
CA MET A 354 20.16 -1.80 -15.39
C MET A 354 19.62 -1.48 -16.77
N ARG A 355 18.51 -2.12 -17.14
CA ARG A 355 17.70 -1.79 -18.31
C ARG A 355 16.37 -1.21 -17.86
N ILE A 356 15.99 -0.07 -18.43
CA ILE A 356 14.71 0.58 -18.19
C ILE A 356 13.89 0.48 -19.48
N TYR A 357 12.78 -0.24 -19.43
CA TYR A 357 11.80 -0.30 -20.49
C TYR A 357 10.72 0.71 -20.20
N VAL A 358 10.35 1.53 -21.19
CA VAL A 358 9.28 2.53 -21.05
C VAL A 358 8.35 2.44 -22.25
N GLU A 359 7.05 2.54 -22.00
CA GLU A 359 6.06 2.69 -23.07
C GLU A 359 5.91 4.15 -23.47
N THR A 360 5.71 4.43 -24.75
CA THR A 360 5.41 5.77 -25.24
C THR A 360 3.96 5.89 -25.67
N ASN A 361 3.35 7.04 -25.40
CA ASN A 361 1.97 7.38 -25.76
C ASN A 361 1.87 8.26 -27.02
N GLY A 362 2.93 8.35 -27.81
CA GLY A 362 2.95 9.19 -29.00
C GLY A 362 3.91 8.72 -30.09
N THR A 363 3.87 9.39 -31.23
CA THR A 363 4.81 9.20 -32.31
C THR A 363 6.08 9.98 -32.01
N VAL A 364 7.13 9.28 -31.58
CA VAL A 364 8.40 9.87 -31.15
C VAL A 364 9.57 9.07 -31.74
N ASP A 365 10.72 9.70 -31.85
CA ASP A 365 11.96 8.97 -32.11
C ASP A 365 12.38 8.19 -30.85
N PHE A 366 12.25 6.85 -30.90
CA PHE A 366 12.55 5.95 -29.78
C PHE A 366 14.01 6.04 -29.34
N LEU A 367 14.93 6.25 -30.27
CA LEU A 367 16.36 6.35 -29.96
C LEU A 367 16.69 7.68 -29.28
N ASP A 368 16.09 8.77 -29.74
CA ASP A 368 16.25 10.09 -29.12
C ASP A 368 15.68 10.09 -27.70
N LEU A 369 14.44 9.63 -27.53
CA LEU A 369 13.79 9.54 -26.20
C LEU A 369 14.60 8.66 -25.25
N ALA A 370 15.07 7.50 -25.69
CA ALA A 370 15.91 6.62 -24.88
C ALA A 370 17.21 7.31 -24.43
N LYS A 371 17.84 8.08 -25.32
CA LYS A 371 19.05 8.86 -25.02
C LYS A 371 18.80 9.96 -23.98
N ARG A 372 17.72 10.71 -24.13
CA ARG A 372 17.34 11.79 -23.20
C ARG A 372 17.09 11.22 -21.81
N ILE A 373 16.31 10.13 -21.69
CA ILE A 373 16.05 9.45 -20.42
C ILE A 373 17.37 8.95 -19.80
N ALA A 374 18.21 8.26 -20.55
CA ALA A 374 19.49 7.74 -20.05
C ALA A 374 20.41 8.86 -19.55
N THR A 375 20.44 9.99 -20.24
CA THR A 375 21.22 11.18 -19.86
C THR A 375 20.71 11.79 -18.56
N THR A 376 19.39 11.90 -18.42
CA THR A 376 18.77 12.45 -17.20
C THR A 376 19.01 11.54 -15.99
N VAL A 377 18.88 10.22 -16.15
CA VAL A 377 19.21 9.24 -15.09
C VAL A 377 20.68 9.36 -14.69
N LYS A 378 21.59 9.46 -15.65
CA LYS A 378 23.02 9.65 -15.38
C LYS A 378 23.29 10.93 -14.58
N SER A 379 22.65 12.03 -14.97
CA SER A 379 22.83 13.32 -14.31
C SER A 379 22.34 13.34 -12.87
N ARG A 380 21.22 12.66 -12.57
CA ARG A 380 20.58 12.72 -11.26
C ARG A 380 20.98 11.60 -10.31
N ILE A 381 21.24 10.40 -10.86
CA ILE A 381 21.51 9.21 -10.05
C ILE A 381 22.99 8.80 -10.10
N GLY A 382 23.73 9.21 -11.14
CA GLY A 382 25.17 9.00 -11.22
C GLY A 382 25.60 7.77 -12.02
N PHE A 383 24.70 7.05 -12.71
CA PHE A 383 25.04 5.96 -13.62
C PHE A 383 24.19 6.00 -14.89
N THR A 384 24.69 5.38 -15.97
CA THR A 384 23.99 5.33 -17.26
C THR A 384 23.26 3.99 -17.41
N PRO A 385 21.91 3.96 -17.41
CA PRO A 385 21.15 2.75 -17.72
C PRO A 385 21.11 2.49 -19.22
N LEU A 386 20.72 1.27 -19.60
CA LEU A 386 20.24 0.99 -20.96
C LEU A 386 18.74 1.29 -20.99
N VAL A 387 18.31 2.19 -21.86
CA VAL A 387 16.87 2.53 -21.99
C VAL A 387 16.34 1.95 -23.30
N LYS A 388 15.18 1.29 -23.23
CA LYS A 388 14.44 0.78 -24.37
C LYS A 388 13.03 1.34 -24.37
N VAL A 389 12.73 2.16 -25.36
CA VAL A 389 11.37 2.67 -25.61
C VAL A 389 10.60 1.64 -26.43
N VAL A 390 9.36 1.39 -26.06
CA VAL A 390 8.45 0.45 -26.71
C VAL A 390 7.06 1.08 -26.90
N GLU A 391 6.24 0.50 -27.77
CA GLU A 391 4.86 0.94 -27.99
C GLU A 391 3.97 0.59 -26.78
N ILE A 392 2.88 1.34 -26.60
CA ILE A 392 1.86 1.07 -25.56
C ILE A 392 1.31 -0.35 -25.72
N GLY A 393 1.20 -1.05 -24.59
CA GLY A 393 0.67 -2.40 -24.50
C GLY A 393 1.71 -3.50 -24.71
N LEU A 394 2.98 -3.17 -24.95
CA LEU A 394 4.04 -4.18 -25.09
C LEU A 394 4.63 -4.63 -23.75
N LEU A 395 4.53 -3.82 -22.71
CA LEU A 395 4.91 -4.28 -21.36
C LEU A 395 3.78 -5.11 -20.76
N PRO A 396 4.12 -6.18 -20.00
CA PRO A 396 3.12 -7.05 -19.40
C PRO A 396 2.14 -6.28 -18.50
N ARG A 397 0.87 -6.57 -18.62
CA ARG A 397 -0.19 -6.16 -17.67
C ARG A 397 -0.46 -7.29 -16.68
N SER A 398 -0.88 -6.94 -15.48
CA SER A 398 -1.16 -7.91 -14.43
C SER A 398 -2.59 -7.80 -13.93
N GLU A 399 -3.26 -8.94 -13.78
CA GLU A 399 -4.56 -9.04 -13.11
C GLU A 399 -4.45 -8.98 -11.57
N LYS A 400 -3.22 -8.97 -11.04
CA LYS A 400 -2.94 -8.90 -9.59
C LYS A 400 -2.10 -7.67 -9.29
N LYS A 401 -0.78 -7.83 -9.19
CA LYS A 401 0.19 -6.76 -8.97
C LYS A 401 1.26 -6.80 -10.05
N THR A 402 1.65 -5.65 -10.56
CA THR A 402 2.73 -5.55 -11.56
C THR A 402 4.08 -5.52 -10.85
N LYS A 403 4.95 -6.46 -11.20
CA LYS A 403 6.35 -6.44 -10.78
C LYS A 403 7.13 -5.48 -11.68
N ARG A 404 7.33 -4.25 -11.21
CA ARG A 404 8.06 -3.21 -11.98
C ARG A 404 9.58 -3.38 -11.96
N VAL A 405 10.11 -4.03 -10.94
CA VAL A 405 11.53 -4.34 -10.81
C VAL A 405 11.75 -5.85 -10.89
N ILE A 406 12.59 -6.28 -11.81
CA ILE A 406 12.98 -7.67 -12.01
C ILE A 406 14.50 -7.71 -11.84
N ASP A 407 14.94 -8.35 -10.76
CA ASP A 407 16.36 -8.54 -10.48
C ASP A 407 16.76 -9.97 -10.90
N GLU A 408 17.42 -10.07 -12.05
CA GLU A 408 17.85 -11.33 -12.67
C GLU A 408 19.26 -11.76 -12.22
N ARG A 409 19.88 -11.04 -11.27
CA ARG A 409 21.26 -11.33 -10.80
C ARG A 409 21.35 -12.59 -9.95
N TYR A 410 20.24 -13.02 -9.39
CA TYR A 410 20.15 -14.12 -8.44
C TYR A 410 19.26 -15.29 -8.93
N GLU A 411 18.91 -15.25 -10.21
CA GLU A 411 18.17 -16.33 -10.89
C GLU A 411 19.08 -17.39 -11.47
#